data_432a32b38878e0eb714564613499360b
#
_entry.id   432a32b38878e0eb714564613499360b
#
_cell.length_a   1.000
_cell.length_b   1.000
_cell.length_c   1.000
_cell.angle_alpha   90.00
_cell.angle_beta   90.00
_cell.angle_gamma   90.00
#
_symmetry.space_group_name_H-M   'P 1'
#
loop_
_entity.id
_entity.type
_entity.pdbx_description
1 polymer ?
#
loop_
_entity_poly.entity_id
_entity_poly.type
_entity_poly.pdbx_seq_one_letter_code
_entity_poly.pdbx_strand_id
1 'polypeptide(L)'
;FDGVNPVTKQTVFKPDLGARITSMMATVGFYEHTGDWLFNTGLPAKTGVGGGIMGVVPGVMGVAAFAPPLDDAGNSVKAQAALSDIVGRLNLNIFHPRKSILAEQA
;
A
#
# COMPACT_ATOMS: atom_id res chain seq x y z
N PHE A 1 3.82 -4.69 9.87
CA PHE A 1 3.26 -3.64 10.74
C PHE A 1 4.07 -3.50 12.02
N ASP A 2 4.36 -4.60 12.65
CA ASP A 2 5.16 -4.66 13.87
C ASP A 2 6.62 -5.06 13.60
N GLY A 3 6.99 -5.21 12.34
CA GLY A 3 8.32 -5.63 11.93
C GLY A 3 8.54 -7.14 11.96
N VAL A 4 7.52 -7.92 12.23
CA VAL A 4 7.61 -9.38 12.29
C VAL A 4 6.93 -10.00 11.07
N ASN A 5 7.63 -10.91 10.40
CA ASN A 5 7.03 -11.66 9.30
C ASN A 5 5.96 -12.61 9.87
N PRO A 6 4.70 -12.49 9.45
CA PRO A 6 3.61 -13.28 10.04
C PRO A 6 3.69 -14.78 9.71
N VAL A 7 4.43 -15.14 8.65
CA VAL A 7 4.59 -16.54 8.25
C VAL A 7 5.76 -17.20 8.99
N THR A 8 6.94 -16.57 8.93
CA THR A 8 8.15 -17.13 9.54
C THR A 8 8.31 -16.80 11.02
N LYS A 9 7.58 -15.77 11.50
CA LYS A 9 7.68 -15.24 12.87
C LYS A 9 9.03 -14.59 13.17
N GLN A 10 9.82 -14.33 12.14
CA GLN A 10 11.11 -13.67 12.29
C GLN A 10 10.97 -12.16 12.30
N THR A 11 11.74 -11.49 13.15
CA THR A 11 11.84 -10.03 13.15
C THR A 11 12.61 -9.57 11.91
N VAL A 12 12.01 -8.71 11.11
CA VAL A 12 12.62 -8.16 9.89
C VAL A 12 13.19 -6.77 10.17
N PHE A 13 12.47 -5.96 10.93
CA PHE A 13 12.90 -4.62 11.35
C PHE A 13 12.26 -4.26 12.68
N LYS A 14 12.79 -3.20 13.32
CA LYS A 14 12.24 -2.70 14.59
C LYS A 14 10.82 -2.15 14.38
N PRO A 15 9.89 -2.38 15.31
CA PRO A 15 8.49 -1.96 15.16
C PRO A 15 8.30 -0.47 14.84
N ASP A 16 9.12 0.40 15.42
CA ASP A 16 9.03 1.85 15.19
C ASP A 16 9.41 2.29 13.77
N LEU A 17 10.10 1.44 13.00
CA LEU A 17 10.41 1.73 11.60
C LEU A 17 9.21 1.55 10.67
N GLY A 18 8.19 0.81 11.09
CA GLY A 18 7.03 0.53 10.25
C GLY A 18 6.32 1.79 9.78
N ALA A 19 6.06 2.73 10.70
CA ALA A 19 5.42 4.00 10.36
C ALA A 19 6.27 4.84 9.41
N ARG A 20 7.59 4.84 9.59
CA ARG A 20 8.51 5.57 8.71
C ARG A 20 8.56 4.99 7.31
N ILE A 21 8.63 3.66 7.21
CA ILE A 21 8.62 2.96 5.91
C ILE A 21 7.31 3.24 5.19
N THR A 22 6.18 3.10 5.86
CA THR A 22 4.86 3.32 5.28
C THR A 22 4.68 4.77 4.82
N SER A 23 5.14 5.74 5.61
CA SER A 23 5.05 7.15 5.23
C SER A 23 5.95 7.49 4.04
N MET A 24 7.12 6.87 3.92
CA MET A 24 7.97 7.03 2.74
C MET A 24 7.30 6.44 1.50
N MET A 25 6.68 5.28 1.61
CA MET A 25 5.91 4.71 0.51
C MET A 25 4.78 5.64 0.08
N ALA A 26 4.10 6.29 1.04
CA ALA A 26 3.03 7.23 0.73
C ALA A 26 3.54 8.51 0.05
N THR A 27 4.74 8.96 0.35
CA THR A 27 5.25 10.26 -0.13
C THR A 27 6.12 10.17 -1.38
N VAL A 28 6.73 9.02 -1.66
CA VAL A 28 7.64 8.87 -2.81
C VAL A 28 7.42 7.55 -3.58
N GLY A 29 6.30 6.90 -3.38
CA GLY A 29 6.09 5.52 -3.83
C GLY A 29 5.97 5.33 -5.34
N PHE A 30 5.51 6.32 -6.09
CA PHE A 30 5.16 6.21 -7.51
C PHE A 30 5.85 7.26 -8.39
N TYR A 31 7.09 7.60 -8.09
CA TYR A 31 7.83 8.62 -8.81
C TYR A 31 7.02 9.93 -8.88
N GLU A 32 6.90 10.54 -10.04
CA GLU A 32 6.17 11.81 -10.21
C GLU A 32 4.65 11.69 -10.01
N HIS A 33 4.09 10.47 -10.02
CA HIS A 33 2.66 10.23 -9.85
C HIS A 33 2.27 9.78 -8.43
N THR A 34 3.16 9.95 -7.46
CA THR A 34 2.92 9.54 -6.07
C THR A 34 1.66 10.19 -5.48
N GLY A 35 1.49 11.48 -5.68
CA GLY A 35 0.31 12.20 -5.17
C GLY A 35 -1.00 11.71 -5.78
N ASP A 36 -1.00 11.49 -7.09
CA ASP A 36 -2.18 10.97 -7.79
C ASP A 36 -2.58 9.59 -7.31
N TRP A 37 -1.60 8.70 -7.13
CA TRP A 37 -1.85 7.37 -6.61
C TRP A 37 -2.46 7.42 -5.21
N LEU A 38 -1.86 8.20 -4.33
CA LEU A 38 -2.32 8.31 -2.95
C LEU A 38 -3.73 8.90 -2.88
N PHE A 39 -3.98 9.95 -3.67
CA PHE A 39 -5.30 10.58 -3.74
C PHE A 39 -6.37 9.65 -4.27
N ASN A 40 -6.09 8.95 -5.37
CA ASN A 40 -7.09 8.12 -6.05
C ASN A 40 -7.27 6.75 -5.40
N THR A 41 -6.18 6.13 -4.91
CA THR A 41 -6.22 4.76 -4.40
C THR A 41 -6.10 4.69 -2.88
N GLY A 42 -5.35 5.60 -2.26
CA GLY A 42 -5.21 5.65 -0.81
C GLY A 42 -4.50 4.42 -0.24
N LEU A 43 -3.54 3.85 -0.98
CA LEU A 43 -2.74 2.71 -0.56
C LEU A 43 -1.27 3.12 -0.50
N PRO A 44 -0.64 3.16 0.68
CA PRO A 44 0.81 3.31 0.75
C PRO A 44 1.47 2.16 0.00
N ALA A 45 2.20 2.48 -1.06
CA ALA A 45 2.77 1.47 -1.95
C ALA A 45 4.05 1.97 -2.60
N LYS A 46 4.89 1.04 -3.06
CA LYS A 46 6.12 1.33 -3.78
C LYS A 46 6.17 0.55 -5.06
N THR A 47 6.45 1.27 -6.14
CA THR A 47 6.63 0.71 -7.48
C THR A 47 8.10 0.41 -7.75
N GLY A 48 8.34 -0.49 -8.69
CA GLY A 48 9.66 -0.79 -9.21
C GLY A 48 9.62 -0.93 -10.73
N VAL A 49 10.67 -0.48 -11.40
CA VAL A 49 10.74 -0.51 -12.88
C VAL A 49 10.77 -1.92 -13.47
N GLY A 50 10.91 -2.94 -12.64
CA GLY A 50 10.71 -4.34 -13.07
C GLY A 50 9.27 -4.70 -13.32
N GLY A 51 8.31 -3.87 -12.91
CA GLY A 51 6.88 -4.09 -13.11
C GLY A 51 6.13 -4.51 -11.86
N GLY A 52 6.77 -4.47 -10.70
CA GLY A 52 6.16 -4.81 -9.43
C GLY A 52 5.64 -3.60 -8.68
N ILE A 53 4.59 -3.80 -7.90
CA ILE A 53 4.09 -2.85 -6.93
C ILE A 53 3.78 -3.62 -5.64
N MET A 54 4.28 -3.14 -4.51
CA MET A 54 3.91 -3.67 -3.21
C MET A 54 3.25 -2.57 -2.38
N GLY A 55 2.23 -2.92 -1.66
CA GLY A 55 1.49 -1.99 -0.82
C GLY A 55 1.20 -2.54 0.56
N VAL A 56 0.86 -1.64 1.45
CA VAL A 56 0.55 -1.98 2.85
C VAL A 56 -0.76 -1.30 3.25
N VAL A 57 -1.71 -2.10 3.72
CA VAL A 57 -2.88 -1.60 4.44
C VAL A 57 -2.54 -1.74 5.92
N PRO A 58 -2.19 -0.62 6.61
CA PRO A 58 -1.69 -0.71 7.98
C PRO A 58 -2.62 -1.45 8.91
N GLY A 59 -2.09 -2.43 9.64
CA GLY A 59 -2.84 -3.26 10.56
C GLY A 59 -3.73 -4.32 9.91
N VAL A 60 -3.75 -4.41 8.59
CA VAL A 60 -4.67 -5.33 7.87
C VAL A 60 -3.89 -6.34 7.02
N MET A 61 -3.17 -5.88 5.99
CA MET A 61 -2.49 -6.78 5.07
C MET A 61 -1.40 -6.09 4.26
N GLY A 62 -0.49 -6.88 3.72
CA GLY A 62 0.36 -6.49 2.60
C GLY A 62 -0.26 -6.99 1.30
N VAL A 63 -0.06 -6.25 0.23
CA VAL A 63 -0.52 -6.62 -1.12
C VAL A 63 0.60 -6.41 -2.11
N ALA A 64 0.60 -7.20 -3.18
CA ALA A 64 1.57 -7.04 -4.25
C ALA A 64 0.94 -7.45 -5.58
N ALA A 65 1.41 -6.81 -6.65
CA ALA A 65 1.04 -7.16 -8.01
C ALA A 65 2.26 -7.01 -8.91
N PHE A 66 2.31 -7.79 -9.97
CA PHE A 66 3.42 -7.77 -10.92
C PHE A 66 2.90 -7.84 -12.34
N ALA A 67 3.28 -6.86 -13.16
CA ALA A 67 3.01 -6.86 -14.59
C ALA A 67 4.04 -5.95 -15.27
N PRO A 68 4.92 -6.47 -16.14
CA PRO A 68 6.07 -5.74 -16.66
C PRO A 68 5.79 -4.47 -17.47
N PRO A 69 4.70 -4.34 -18.27
CA PRO A 69 4.48 -3.11 -19.02
C PRO A 69 4.31 -1.89 -18.14
N LEU A 70 5.10 -0.84 -18.40
CA LEU A 70 5.14 0.37 -17.61
C LEU A 70 4.48 1.54 -18.36
N ASP A 71 3.96 2.51 -17.59
CA ASP A 71 3.56 3.81 -18.13
C ASP A 71 4.79 4.73 -18.32
N ASP A 72 4.56 5.96 -18.75
CA ASP A 72 5.64 6.91 -19.03
C ASP A 72 6.41 7.30 -17.77
N ALA A 73 5.80 7.21 -16.60
CA ALA A 73 6.46 7.50 -15.33
C ALA A 73 7.29 6.32 -14.80
N GLY A 74 7.15 5.12 -15.36
CA GLY A 74 7.86 3.93 -14.93
C GLY A 74 7.06 3.04 -13.99
N ASN A 75 5.76 3.23 -13.90
CA ASN A 75 4.86 2.45 -13.04
C ASN A 75 4.10 1.41 -13.86
N SER A 76 3.95 0.19 -13.33
CA SER A 76 3.21 -0.87 -13.99
C SER A 76 1.74 -0.49 -14.20
N VAL A 77 1.29 -0.47 -15.44
CA VAL A 77 -0.10 -0.11 -15.79
C VAL A 77 -1.09 -1.11 -15.20
N LYS A 78 -0.86 -2.39 -15.44
CA LYS A 78 -1.79 -3.44 -15.00
C LYS A 78 -1.75 -3.66 -13.48
N ALA A 79 -0.58 -3.55 -12.87
CA ALA A 79 -0.46 -3.69 -11.41
C ALA A 79 -1.19 -2.56 -10.69
N GLN A 80 -1.10 -1.32 -11.18
CA GLN A 80 -1.88 -0.20 -10.64
C GLN A 80 -3.39 -0.48 -10.73
N ALA A 81 -3.86 -0.94 -11.88
CA ALA A 81 -5.27 -1.26 -12.08
C ALA A 81 -5.74 -2.38 -11.15
N ALA A 82 -4.95 -3.44 -11.00
CA ALA A 82 -5.28 -4.56 -10.13
C ALA A 82 -5.37 -4.14 -8.66
N LEU A 83 -4.38 -3.39 -8.17
CA LEU A 83 -4.38 -2.95 -6.78
C LEU A 83 -5.47 -1.92 -6.50
N SER A 84 -5.75 -1.01 -7.44
CA SER A 84 -6.86 -0.06 -7.31
C SER A 84 -8.19 -0.78 -7.23
N ASP A 85 -8.39 -1.82 -8.02
CA ASP A 85 -9.61 -2.64 -7.98
C ASP A 85 -9.77 -3.35 -6.64
N ILE A 86 -8.70 -3.96 -6.14
CA ILE A 86 -8.71 -4.64 -4.82
C ILE A 86 -9.03 -3.66 -3.70
N VAL A 87 -8.36 -2.52 -3.69
CA VAL A 87 -8.58 -1.49 -2.66
C VAL A 87 -10.02 -1.00 -2.68
N GLY A 88 -10.58 -0.77 -3.88
CA GLY A 88 -11.97 -0.32 -4.01
C GLY A 88 -12.97 -1.38 -3.55
N ARG A 89 -12.79 -2.61 -3.98
CA ARG A 89 -13.73 -3.72 -3.65
C ARG A 89 -13.71 -4.06 -2.16
N LEU A 90 -12.55 -4.02 -1.53
CA LEU A 90 -12.40 -4.39 -0.12
C LEU A 90 -12.43 -3.19 0.84
N ASN A 91 -12.63 -1.98 0.31
CA ASN A 91 -12.66 -0.74 1.09
C ASN A 91 -11.39 -0.56 1.93
N LEU A 92 -10.23 -0.66 1.28
CA LEU A 92 -8.93 -0.63 1.94
C LEU A 92 -8.21 0.72 1.84
N ASN A 93 -8.86 1.75 1.25
CA ASN A 93 -8.30 3.10 1.20
C ASN A 93 -8.10 3.61 2.63
N ILE A 94 -6.85 3.95 2.98
CA ILE A 94 -6.51 4.33 4.37
C ILE A 94 -7.16 5.65 4.81
N PHE A 95 -7.62 6.46 3.88
CA PHE A 95 -8.27 7.74 4.16
C PHE A 95 -9.79 7.64 4.28
N HIS A 96 -10.39 6.52 3.90
CA HIS A 96 -11.82 6.34 4.06
C HIS A 96 -12.18 6.21 5.53
N PRO A 97 -13.27 6.86 5.97
CA PRO A 97 -13.72 6.74 7.35
C PRO A 97 -14.02 5.28 7.69
N ARG A 98 -13.55 4.85 8.85
CA ARG A 98 -13.90 3.55 9.43
C ARG A 98 -14.88 3.78 10.57
N LYS A 99 -15.71 2.79 10.86
CA LYS A 99 -16.58 2.85 12.04
C LYS A 99 -15.70 3.03 13.27
N SER A 100 -16.03 4.01 14.11
CA SER A 100 -15.36 4.18 15.39
C SER A 100 -15.70 3.02 16.32
N ILE A 101 -14.81 2.74 17.26
CA ILE A 101 -15.07 1.75 18.32
C ILE A 101 -16.36 2.09 19.07
N LEU A 102 -16.62 3.38 19.31
CA LEU A 102 -17.84 3.82 19.99
C LEU A 102 -19.10 3.50 19.19
N ALA A 103 -19.05 3.67 17.87
CA ALA A 103 -20.18 3.32 16.99
C ALA A 103 -20.41 1.81 16.95
N GLU A 104 -19.37 1.00 16.99
CA GLU A 104 -19.48 -0.46 17.02
C GLU A 104 -20.05 -0.99 18.33
N GLN A 105 -19.89 -0.25 19.42
CA GLN A 105 -20.40 -0.62 20.74
C GLN A 105 -21.85 -0.11 20.99
N ALA A 106 -22.31 0.75 20.13
CA ALA A 106 -23.67 1.27 20.23
C ALA A 106 -24.67 0.28 19.63
#